data_3318c07fec07c0c1a77be22bd12904bb
#
_entry.id   3318c07fec07c0c1a77be22bd12904bb
#
_cell.length_a   1.000
_cell.length_b   1.000
_cell.length_c   1.000
_cell.angle_alpha   90.00
_cell.angle_beta   90.00
_cell.angle_gamma   90.00
#
_symmetry.space_group_name_H-M   'P 1'
#
loop_
_entity.id
_entity.type
_entity.pdbx_description
1 polymer ?
#
loop_
_entity_poly.entity_id
_entity_poly.type
_entity_poly.pdbx_seq_one_letter_code
_entity_poly.pdbx_strand_id
1 'polypeptide(L)'
;VQVQAEEFSGGDDWNVTFDGEKLNSTFKNADIDDAIYQLQPGDTVNIRLELKNTYDGDTQWYMTNQVLQSLEDSQSVASGGAYSYILSFTAPDGSNRILYSSENVGGDTVGESGEGLHQATNAMKDYFYLDELAKGEKAEISLTVKLEGETQGNTYQDTLAKLQMNFAVELLSSGSTPLSNHVVIKTGDNNQVLLFSALAL
;
A
#
# COMPACT_ATOMS: atom_id res chain seq x y z
N VAL A 1 20.29 4.81 32.65
CA VAL A 1 18.95 5.28 32.27
C VAL A 1 18.42 4.25 31.28
N GLN A 2 17.42 3.48 31.67
CA GLN A 2 16.72 2.58 30.77
C GLN A 2 15.87 3.46 29.85
N VAL A 3 16.24 3.57 28.59
CA VAL A 3 15.37 4.12 27.56
C VAL A 3 14.29 3.07 27.34
N GLN A 4 13.08 3.39 27.70
CA GLN A 4 11.93 2.52 27.48
C GLN A 4 11.53 2.71 26.02
N ALA A 5 11.51 1.61 25.26
CA ALA A 5 11.00 1.61 23.90
C ALA A 5 9.54 2.09 23.89
N GLU A 6 9.22 3.06 23.05
CA GLU A 6 7.87 3.58 22.90
C GLU A 6 7.20 2.94 21.68
N GLU A 7 5.94 2.61 21.82
CA GLU A 7 5.10 2.16 20.73
C GLU A 7 4.11 3.27 20.37
N PHE A 8 4.17 3.74 19.14
CA PHE A 8 3.30 4.77 18.62
C PHE A 8 2.29 4.17 17.65
N SER A 9 1.10 4.71 17.65
CA SER A 9 0.11 4.43 16.61
C SER A 9 -0.08 5.68 15.78
N GLY A 10 0.17 5.56 14.49
CA GLY A 10 -0.11 6.61 13.51
C GLY A 10 -1.24 6.19 12.58
N GLY A 11 -2.02 7.15 12.10
CA GLY A 11 -2.98 6.93 11.04
C GLY A 11 -4.33 6.35 11.46
N ASP A 12 -4.77 6.54 12.71
CA ASP A 12 -6.07 6.03 13.18
C ASP A 12 -7.26 6.54 12.34
N ASP A 13 -7.16 7.74 11.77
CA ASP A 13 -8.18 8.35 10.91
C ASP A 13 -7.82 8.31 9.42
N TRP A 14 -6.74 7.62 9.05
CA TRP A 14 -6.29 7.58 7.67
C TRP A 14 -7.05 6.55 6.86
N ASN A 15 -7.64 7.03 5.77
CA ASN A 15 -8.38 6.16 4.86
C ASN A 15 -8.23 6.60 3.41
N VAL A 16 -8.47 5.64 2.53
CA VAL A 16 -8.65 5.83 1.09
C VAL A 16 -10.02 5.29 0.72
N THR A 17 -10.90 6.16 0.28
CA THR A 17 -12.28 5.82 -0.08
C THR A 17 -12.51 6.00 -1.57
N PHE A 18 -13.06 4.99 -2.22
CA PHE A 18 -13.58 5.08 -3.58
C PHE A 18 -15.07 5.40 -3.56
N ASP A 19 -15.47 6.48 -4.23
CA ASP A 19 -16.86 6.99 -4.25
C ASP A 19 -17.60 6.69 -5.57
N GLY A 20 -16.95 6.00 -6.49
CA GLY A 20 -17.47 5.71 -7.84
C GLY A 20 -16.88 6.61 -8.92
N GLU A 21 -16.23 7.69 -8.55
CA GLU A 21 -15.60 8.64 -9.47
C GLU A 21 -14.11 8.79 -9.22
N LYS A 22 -13.70 8.85 -7.96
CA LYS A 22 -12.32 9.11 -7.54
C LYS A 22 -11.95 8.38 -6.26
N LEU A 23 -10.64 8.27 -6.03
CA LEU A 23 -10.06 7.85 -4.78
C LEU A 23 -9.75 9.08 -3.91
N ASN A 24 -10.36 9.15 -2.75
CA ASN A 24 -10.19 10.22 -1.77
C ASN A 24 -9.33 9.73 -0.61
N SER A 25 -8.21 10.40 -0.35
CA SER A 25 -7.33 10.10 0.79
C SER A 25 -7.46 11.18 1.85
N THR A 26 -7.51 10.78 3.12
CA THR A 26 -7.50 11.70 4.27
C THR A 26 -6.09 12.04 4.75
N PHE A 27 -5.07 11.48 4.12
CA PHE A 27 -3.67 11.66 4.45
C PHE A 27 -2.85 11.97 3.18
N LYS A 28 -1.63 12.45 3.39
CA LYS A 28 -0.60 12.61 2.34
C LYS A 28 0.53 11.62 2.59
N ASN A 29 1.24 11.22 1.55
CA ASN A 29 2.40 10.34 1.69
C ASN A 29 3.47 10.92 2.64
N ALA A 30 3.63 12.25 2.67
CA ALA A 30 4.53 12.91 3.61
C ALA A 30 4.15 12.69 5.09
N ASP A 31 2.87 12.51 5.40
CA ASP A 31 2.42 12.26 6.78
C ASP A 31 2.95 10.92 7.30
N ILE A 32 3.08 9.93 6.42
CA ILE A 32 3.66 8.61 6.71
C ILE A 32 5.16 8.77 7.05
N ASP A 33 5.88 9.48 6.19
CA ASP A 33 7.31 9.73 6.38
C ASP A 33 7.56 10.49 7.68
N ASP A 34 6.75 11.50 7.98
CA ASP A 34 6.83 12.30 9.22
C ASP A 34 6.60 11.43 10.48
N ALA A 35 5.65 10.48 10.42
CA ALA A 35 5.38 9.58 11.54
C ALA A 35 6.59 8.67 11.83
N ILE A 36 7.26 8.18 10.78
CA ILE A 36 8.44 7.32 10.92
C ILE A 36 9.66 8.12 11.36
N TYR A 37 9.81 9.35 10.86
CA TYR A 37 10.95 10.23 11.16
C TYR A 37 11.07 10.58 12.65
N GLN A 38 9.99 10.49 13.41
CA GLN A 38 9.95 10.78 14.83
C GLN A 38 10.51 9.65 15.71
N LEU A 39 10.74 8.45 15.14
CA LEU A 39 11.24 7.30 15.89
C LEU A 39 12.64 7.54 16.45
N GLN A 40 12.82 7.12 17.69
CA GLN A 40 14.12 7.01 18.35
C GLN A 40 14.56 5.54 18.39
N PRO A 41 15.87 5.26 18.56
CA PRO A 41 16.35 3.89 18.68
C PRO A 41 15.59 3.10 19.75
N GLY A 42 15.01 1.99 19.38
CA GLY A 42 14.16 1.13 20.18
C GLY A 42 12.67 1.33 19.99
N ASP A 43 12.25 2.42 19.35
CA ASP A 43 10.83 2.72 19.14
C ASP A 43 10.23 1.92 17.97
N THR A 44 8.91 1.76 18.04
CA THR A 44 8.09 1.13 17.01
C THR A 44 6.89 2.02 16.69
N VAL A 45 6.57 2.19 15.41
CA VAL A 45 5.32 2.81 14.97
C VAL A 45 4.49 1.82 14.16
N ASN A 46 3.18 1.80 14.43
CA ASN A 46 2.18 1.06 13.68
C ASN A 46 1.30 2.05 12.92
N ILE A 47 1.34 2.01 11.61
CA ILE A 47 0.55 2.85 10.71
C ILE A 47 -0.54 2.00 10.08
N ARG A 48 -1.79 2.46 10.13
CA ARG A 48 -2.93 1.78 9.56
C ARG A 48 -3.66 2.68 8.57
N LEU A 49 -4.04 2.11 7.44
CA LEU A 49 -4.84 2.75 6.41
C LEU A 49 -6.07 1.90 6.15
N GLU A 50 -7.26 2.47 6.32
CA GLU A 50 -8.49 1.81 5.88
C GLU A 50 -8.72 2.06 4.39
N LEU A 51 -8.99 1.00 3.65
CA LEU A 51 -9.45 1.06 2.26
C LEU A 51 -10.96 0.79 2.25
N LYS A 52 -11.75 1.65 1.61
CA LYS A 52 -13.21 1.54 1.62
C LYS A 52 -13.81 1.76 0.25
N ASN A 53 -14.72 0.87 -0.14
CA ASN A 53 -15.57 1.05 -1.30
C ASN A 53 -16.96 1.55 -0.88
N THR A 54 -17.32 2.77 -1.27
CA THR A 54 -18.69 3.30 -1.10
C THR A 54 -19.50 3.31 -2.39
N TYR A 55 -18.88 2.92 -3.50
CA TYR A 55 -19.54 2.77 -4.79
C TYR A 55 -20.53 1.59 -4.77
N ASP A 56 -21.61 1.72 -5.53
CA ASP A 56 -22.66 0.69 -5.66
C ASP A 56 -22.26 -0.37 -6.70
N GLY A 57 -21.19 -1.11 -6.43
CA GLY A 57 -20.67 -2.16 -7.29
C GLY A 57 -19.35 -2.70 -6.75
N ASP A 58 -18.90 -3.77 -7.36
CA ASP A 58 -17.65 -4.43 -7.01
C ASP A 58 -16.45 -3.70 -7.62
N THR A 59 -15.38 -3.59 -6.85
CA THR A 59 -14.16 -2.88 -7.21
C THR A 59 -12.94 -3.76 -6.97
N GLN A 60 -12.01 -3.78 -7.94
CA GLN A 60 -10.71 -4.45 -7.79
C GLN A 60 -9.69 -3.42 -7.31
N TRP A 61 -9.01 -3.70 -6.22
CA TRP A 61 -8.05 -2.78 -5.61
C TRP A 61 -6.62 -3.22 -5.83
N TYR A 62 -5.77 -2.24 -6.08
CA TYR A 62 -4.35 -2.40 -6.35
C TYR A 62 -3.54 -1.39 -5.56
N MET A 63 -2.28 -1.73 -5.28
CA MET A 63 -1.30 -0.86 -4.64
C MET A 63 -0.06 -0.72 -5.51
N THR A 64 0.59 0.44 -5.49
CA THR A 64 1.81 0.67 -6.28
C THR A 64 2.96 -0.22 -5.83
N ASN A 65 3.69 -0.80 -6.80
CA ASN A 65 4.92 -1.56 -6.54
C ASN A 65 6.03 -0.68 -5.93
N GLN A 66 5.95 0.63 -6.08
CA GLN A 66 6.95 1.56 -5.59
C GLN A 66 7.12 1.49 -4.07
N VAL A 67 6.07 1.17 -3.32
CA VAL A 67 6.17 1.02 -1.86
C VAL A 67 7.08 -0.16 -1.51
N LEU A 68 6.94 -1.31 -2.17
CA LEU A 68 7.76 -2.49 -1.93
C LEU A 68 9.22 -2.22 -2.30
N GLN A 69 9.46 -1.57 -3.43
CA GLN A 69 10.79 -1.21 -3.88
C GLN A 69 11.46 -0.23 -2.92
N SER A 70 10.73 0.77 -2.41
CA SER A 70 11.28 1.73 -1.44
C SER A 70 11.66 1.07 -0.13
N LEU A 71 10.89 0.09 0.36
CA LEU A 71 11.21 -0.68 1.55
C LEU A 71 12.45 -1.54 1.34
N GLU A 72 12.57 -2.20 0.19
CA GLU A 72 13.72 -3.02 -0.17
C GLU A 72 15.00 -2.17 -0.31
N ASP A 73 14.92 -1.04 -1.00
CA ASP A 73 16.03 -0.11 -1.17
C ASP A 73 16.52 0.43 0.18
N SER A 74 15.61 0.78 1.08
CA SER A 74 15.95 1.21 2.44
C SER A 74 16.73 0.14 3.21
N GLN A 75 16.34 -1.12 3.08
CA GLN A 75 17.02 -2.24 3.71
C GLN A 75 18.41 -2.48 3.14
N SER A 76 18.60 -2.30 1.84
CA SER A 76 19.90 -2.53 1.17
C SER A 76 20.94 -1.48 1.53
N VAL A 77 20.52 -0.23 1.79
CA VAL A 77 21.41 0.88 2.17
C VAL A 77 21.77 0.83 3.65
N ALA A 78 20.86 0.36 4.49
CA ALA A 78 21.08 0.19 5.91
C ALA A 78 21.93 -1.05 6.19
N SER A 79 23.19 -1.04 5.81
CA SER A 79 24.17 -2.12 6.09
C SER A 79 24.43 -2.27 7.61
N GLY A 80 23.40 -2.47 8.38
CA GLY A 80 23.41 -2.54 9.84
C GLY A 80 22.00 -2.57 10.43
N GLY A 81 20.95 -2.60 9.57
CA GLY A 81 19.58 -2.86 10.00
C GLY A 81 18.98 -1.79 10.91
N ALA A 82 19.19 -0.49 10.60
CA ALA A 82 18.64 0.59 11.41
C ALA A 82 17.10 0.52 11.53
N TYR A 83 16.41 0.28 10.42
CA TYR A 83 14.97 0.12 10.38
C TYR A 83 14.57 -1.28 9.93
N SER A 84 13.53 -1.83 10.54
CA SER A 84 12.82 -3.00 10.02
C SER A 84 11.37 -2.65 9.69
N TYR A 85 10.83 -3.31 8.66
CA TYR A 85 9.50 -3.02 8.12
C TYR A 85 8.69 -4.30 7.97
N ILE A 86 7.42 -4.24 8.35
CA ILE A 86 6.42 -5.25 8.01
C ILE A 86 5.23 -4.52 7.42
N LEU A 87 4.94 -4.79 6.15
CA LEU A 87 3.76 -4.30 5.43
C LEU A 87 2.79 -5.46 5.25
N SER A 88 1.55 -5.30 5.68
CA SER A 88 0.52 -6.32 5.57
C SER A 88 -0.80 -5.76 5.05
N PHE A 89 -1.61 -6.66 4.50
CA PHE A 89 -2.96 -6.38 4.01
C PHE A 89 -3.95 -7.29 4.74
N THR A 90 -5.01 -6.70 5.26
CA THR A 90 -6.14 -7.41 5.84
C THR A 90 -7.35 -7.26 4.94
N ALA A 91 -7.84 -8.38 4.43
CA ALA A 91 -8.99 -8.44 3.54
C ALA A 91 -10.31 -8.20 4.29
N PRO A 92 -11.44 -7.94 3.57
CA PRO A 92 -12.75 -7.78 4.19
C PRO A 92 -13.21 -8.97 5.04
N ASP A 93 -12.77 -10.19 4.72
CA ASP A 93 -13.06 -11.40 5.50
C ASP A 93 -12.20 -11.56 6.76
N GLY A 94 -11.28 -10.63 7.01
CA GLY A 94 -10.35 -10.65 8.13
C GLY A 94 -9.07 -11.44 7.89
N SER A 95 -8.90 -12.07 6.74
CA SER A 95 -7.64 -12.74 6.39
C SER A 95 -6.51 -11.73 6.22
N ASN A 96 -5.32 -12.07 6.73
CA ASN A 96 -4.15 -11.22 6.68
C ASN A 96 -3.06 -11.82 5.78
N ARG A 97 -2.43 -10.97 4.99
CA ARG A 97 -1.35 -11.32 4.08
C ARG A 97 -0.18 -10.36 4.25
N ILE A 98 1.02 -10.90 4.46
CA ILE A 98 2.23 -10.08 4.50
C ILE A 98 2.63 -9.73 3.07
N LEU A 99 2.73 -8.43 2.79
CA LEU A 99 3.16 -7.89 1.50
C LEU A 99 4.67 -7.69 1.44
N TYR A 100 5.27 -7.33 2.57
CA TYR A 100 6.72 -7.16 2.70
C TYR A 100 7.14 -7.39 4.16
N SER A 101 8.29 -8.04 4.35
CA SER A 101 8.91 -8.19 5.67
C SER A 101 10.43 -8.12 5.54
N SER A 102 11.06 -7.26 6.34
CA SER A 102 12.52 -7.17 6.44
C SER A 102 13.18 -8.44 6.95
N GLU A 103 12.45 -9.26 7.71
CA GLU A 103 12.96 -10.50 8.29
C GLU A 103 13.05 -11.64 7.28
N ASN A 104 12.35 -11.52 6.15
CA ASN A 104 12.26 -12.53 5.11
C ASN A 104 12.92 -12.09 3.79
N VAL A 105 14.05 -11.42 3.86
CA VAL A 105 14.83 -11.07 2.65
C VAL A 105 15.40 -12.36 2.03
N GLY A 106 14.66 -12.92 1.06
CA GLY A 106 15.10 -14.11 0.32
C GLY A 106 14.03 -15.16 0.02
N GLY A 107 12.78 -14.95 0.44
CA GLY A 107 11.66 -15.84 0.13
C GLY A 107 10.60 -15.13 -0.69
N ASP A 108 10.21 -15.78 -1.76
CA ASP A 108 9.14 -15.50 -2.69
C ASP A 108 8.37 -14.19 -2.44
N THR A 109 8.75 -13.22 -3.24
CA THR A 109 8.03 -11.97 -3.37
C THR A 109 6.55 -12.24 -3.64
N VAL A 110 5.72 -11.53 -2.93
CA VAL A 110 4.26 -11.48 -2.96
C VAL A 110 3.68 -11.17 -4.35
N GLY A 111 4.41 -11.42 -5.42
CA GLY A 111 3.96 -11.19 -6.79
C GLY A 111 3.11 -12.31 -7.40
N GLU A 112 3.11 -13.52 -6.85
CA GLU A 112 2.65 -14.68 -7.61
C GLU A 112 1.24 -15.20 -7.29
N SER A 113 0.56 -14.76 -6.27
CA SER A 113 -0.77 -15.31 -5.95
C SER A 113 -1.94 -14.48 -6.46
N GLY A 114 -1.85 -13.95 -7.65
CA GLY A 114 -2.94 -13.20 -8.26
C GLY A 114 -2.81 -13.01 -9.78
N GLU A 115 -1.72 -13.46 -10.36
CA GLU A 115 -1.40 -13.21 -11.77
C GLU A 115 -2.29 -13.94 -12.79
N GLY A 116 -3.12 -14.88 -12.37
CA GLY A 116 -3.89 -15.70 -13.31
C GLY A 116 -5.15 -15.07 -13.87
N LEU A 117 -5.75 -14.08 -13.21
CA LEU A 117 -7.07 -13.55 -13.59
C LEU A 117 -7.10 -12.03 -13.83
N HIS A 118 -6.10 -11.30 -13.34
CA HIS A 118 -6.04 -9.85 -13.47
C HIS A 118 -4.79 -9.46 -14.25
N GLN A 119 -4.81 -9.78 -15.56
CA GLN A 119 -3.75 -9.26 -16.44
C GLN A 119 -3.81 -7.74 -16.40
N ALA A 120 -2.79 -7.17 -15.79
CA ALA A 120 -2.63 -5.73 -15.75
C ALA A 120 -2.67 -5.17 -17.17
N THR A 121 -3.60 -4.28 -17.41
CA THR A 121 -3.51 -3.39 -18.55
C THR A 121 -2.19 -2.62 -18.44
N ASN A 122 -1.67 -2.06 -19.52
CA ASN A 122 -0.45 -1.23 -19.47
C ASN A 122 -0.53 -0.11 -18.41
N ALA A 123 -1.75 0.32 -18.04
CA ALA A 123 -1.98 1.30 -16.99
C ALA A 123 -1.73 0.77 -15.57
N MET A 124 -1.73 -0.55 -15.38
CA MET A 124 -1.60 -1.22 -14.08
C MET A 124 -0.26 -1.93 -13.88
N LYS A 125 0.66 -1.87 -14.85
CA LYS A 125 1.96 -2.57 -14.79
C LYS A 125 2.81 -2.24 -13.55
N ASP A 126 2.61 -1.06 -12.97
CA ASP A 126 3.33 -0.57 -11.80
C ASP A 126 2.56 -0.78 -10.48
N TYR A 127 1.49 -1.58 -10.54
CA TYR A 127 0.61 -1.88 -9.43
C TYR A 127 0.49 -3.39 -9.23
N PHE A 128 0.27 -3.82 -8.00
CA PHE A 128 -0.05 -5.22 -7.69
C PHE A 128 -1.44 -5.31 -7.07
N TYR A 129 -2.09 -6.45 -7.32
CA TYR A 129 -3.44 -6.71 -6.85
C TYR A 129 -3.50 -6.93 -5.35
N LEU A 130 -4.48 -6.31 -4.70
CA LEU A 130 -4.80 -6.53 -3.29
C LEU A 130 -5.98 -7.48 -3.12
N ASP A 131 -7.18 -7.02 -3.45
CA ASP A 131 -8.42 -7.78 -3.33
C ASP A 131 -9.58 -7.06 -4.01
N GLU A 132 -10.72 -7.74 -4.09
CA GLU A 132 -12.00 -7.17 -4.45
C GLU A 132 -12.70 -6.61 -3.21
N LEU A 133 -13.27 -5.42 -3.35
CA LEU A 133 -14.16 -4.84 -2.34
C LEU A 133 -15.53 -4.61 -2.96
N ALA A 134 -16.55 -5.29 -2.43
CA ALA A 134 -17.94 -5.02 -2.73
C ALA A 134 -18.41 -3.72 -2.07
N LYS A 135 -19.60 -3.26 -2.41
CA LYS A 135 -20.19 -2.07 -1.81
C LYS A 135 -20.17 -2.13 -0.28
N GLY A 136 -19.59 -1.11 0.33
CA GLY A 136 -19.51 -0.95 1.78
C GLY A 136 -18.44 -1.77 2.45
N GLU A 137 -17.72 -2.62 1.72
CA GLU A 137 -16.61 -3.39 2.27
C GLU A 137 -15.38 -2.53 2.52
N LYS A 138 -14.60 -2.99 3.48
CA LYS A 138 -13.37 -2.37 3.96
C LYS A 138 -12.25 -3.38 4.00
N ALA A 139 -11.05 -2.88 3.74
CA ALA A 139 -9.79 -3.60 3.94
C ALA A 139 -8.81 -2.68 4.68
N GLU A 140 -7.69 -3.22 5.12
CA GLU A 140 -6.69 -2.46 5.87
C GLU A 140 -5.29 -2.74 5.33
N ILE A 141 -4.52 -1.69 5.15
CA ILE A 141 -3.05 -1.76 5.02
C ILE A 141 -2.44 -1.41 6.37
N SER A 142 -1.54 -2.24 6.85
CA SER A 142 -0.80 -2.01 8.09
C SER A 142 0.70 -2.00 7.81
N LEU A 143 1.38 -0.95 8.26
CA LEU A 143 2.84 -0.83 8.21
C LEU A 143 3.38 -0.72 9.63
N THR A 144 4.19 -1.69 10.03
CA THR A 144 4.95 -1.64 11.27
C THR A 144 6.39 -1.28 10.95
N VAL A 145 6.90 -0.22 11.55
CA VAL A 145 8.29 0.22 11.42
C VAL A 145 8.93 0.22 12.80
N LYS A 146 10.07 -0.45 12.92
CA LYS A 146 10.87 -0.49 14.13
C LYS A 146 12.25 0.07 13.85
N LEU A 147 12.73 0.95 14.71
CA LEU A 147 14.11 1.41 14.71
C LEU A 147 14.91 0.62 15.75
N GLU A 148 15.94 -0.10 15.30
CA GLU A 148 16.73 -0.97 16.19
C GLU A 148 17.41 -0.19 17.31
N GLY A 149 17.30 -0.72 18.54
CA GLY A 149 17.76 -0.04 19.76
C GLY A 149 19.27 0.16 19.88
N GLU A 150 20.05 -0.64 19.14
CA GLU A 150 21.52 -0.50 19.12
C GLU A 150 22.03 0.50 18.07
N THR A 151 21.12 1.17 17.37
CA THR A 151 21.46 2.16 16.35
C THR A 151 22.16 3.36 17.02
N GLN A 152 23.37 3.66 16.56
CA GLN A 152 24.17 4.78 17.08
C GLN A 152 24.34 5.87 16.02
N GLY A 153 24.25 7.12 16.45
CA GLY A 153 24.38 8.28 15.58
C GLY A 153 23.11 8.60 14.80
N ASN A 154 23.14 9.63 13.98
CA ASN A 154 21.95 10.13 13.24
C ASN A 154 21.95 9.75 11.76
N THR A 155 22.94 8.99 11.29
CA THR A 155 23.06 8.60 9.89
C THR A 155 21.95 7.63 9.42
N TYR A 156 21.29 6.97 10.36
CA TYR A 156 20.14 6.12 10.06
C TYR A 156 18.97 6.88 9.43
N GLN A 157 18.84 8.17 9.71
CA GLN A 157 17.77 9.02 9.15
C GLN A 157 17.90 9.14 7.62
N ASP A 158 19.11 9.06 7.09
CA ASP A 158 19.36 9.10 5.65
C ASP A 158 18.97 7.80 4.93
N THR A 159 18.73 6.72 5.69
CA THR A 159 18.32 5.42 5.15
C THR A 159 16.81 5.21 5.14
N LEU A 160 16.05 6.19 5.63
CA LEU A 160 14.59 6.08 5.71
C LEU A 160 13.96 5.93 4.33
N ALA A 161 13.11 4.92 4.19
CA ALA A 161 12.32 4.74 2.99
C ALA A 161 11.35 5.91 2.80
N LYS A 162 11.32 6.50 1.61
CA LYS A 162 10.27 7.42 1.21
C LYS A 162 9.09 6.62 0.69
N LEU A 163 8.05 6.52 1.52
CA LEU A 163 6.93 5.66 1.22
C LEU A 163 5.86 6.42 0.44
N GLN A 164 5.44 5.83 -0.67
CA GLN A 164 4.31 6.32 -1.47
C GLN A 164 3.24 5.24 -1.52
N MET A 165 2.27 5.34 -0.63
CA MET A 165 1.13 4.44 -0.59
C MET A 165 0.03 4.93 -1.52
N ASN A 166 0.23 4.68 -2.81
CA ASN A 166 -0.71 5.01 -3.86
C ASN A 166 -1.50 3.76 -4.26
N PHE A 167 -2.78 3.97 -4.56
CA PHE A 167 -3.73 2.93 -4.87
C PHE A 167 -4.37 3.16 -6.24
N ALA A 168 -4.88 2.08 -6.82
CA ALA A 168 -5.71 2.12 -8.00
C ALA A 168 -6.93 1.21 -7.80
N VAL A 169 -8.03 1.60 -8.42
CA VAL A 169 -9.27 0.83 -8.45
C VAL A 169 -9.65 0.59 -9.90
N GLU A 170 -10.01 -0.66 -10.19
CA GLU A 170 -10.57 -1.06 -11.48
C GLU A 170 -12.05 -1.40 -11.31
N LEU A 171 -12.88 -0.80 -12.16
CA LEU A 171 -14.29 -1.10 -12.27
C LEU A 171 -14.50 -2.10 -13.39
N LEU A 172 -15.19 -3.18 -13.08
CA LEU A 172 -15.70 -4.12 -14.09
C LEU A 172 -17.08 -3.66 -14.53
N SER A 173 -17.23 -3.23 -15.78
CA SER A 173 -18.55 -2.92 -16.32
C SER A 173 -19.36 -4.21 -16.43
N SER A 174 -20.48 -4.29 -15.72
CA SER A 174 -21.48 -5.34 -15.84
C SER A 174 -22.24 -5.19 -17.15
N GLY A 175 -21.65 -5.67 -18.24
CA GLY A 175 -22.27 -5.70 -19.57
C GLY A 175 -21.97 -7.01 -20.25
N SER A 176 -23.00 -7.67 -20.69
CA SER A 176 -22.98 -8.97 -21.39
C SER A 176 -22.43 -8.94 -22.82
N THR A 177 -21.44 -8.09 -23.08
CA THR A 177 -20.71 -8.04 -24.36
C THR A 177 -19.20 -8.22 -24.09
N PRO A 178 -18.48 -8.94 -24.96
CA PRO A 178 -17.07 -9.29 -24.74
C PRO A 178 -16.08 -8.12 -24.83
N LEU A 179 -16.56 -6.89 -24.87
CA LEU A 179 -15.77 -5.65 -24.79
C LEU A 179 -15.98 -5.06 -23.39
N SER A 180 -15.28 -5.60 -22.40
CA SER A 180 -15.27 -5.03 -21.06
C SER A 180 -14.47 -3.72 -21.08
N ASN A 181 -15.17 -2.61 -20.95
CA ASN A 181 -14.51 -1.33 -20.66
C ASN A 181 -14.01 -1.36 -19.22
N HIS A 182 -12.71 -1.55 -19.03
CA HIS A 182 -12.07 -1.44 -17.75
C HIS A 182 -11.79 0.03 -17.46
N VAL A 183 -12.35 0.56 -16.39
CA VAL A 183 -12.08 1.92 -15.89
C VAL A 183 -11.11 1.81 -14.74
N VAL A 184 -9.94 2.45 -14.84
CA VAL A 184 -8.91 2.48 -13.81
C VAL A 184 -8.81 3.89 -13.22
N ILE A 185 -8.89 3.99 -11.90
CA ILE A 185 -8.81 5.25 -11.16
C ILE A 185 -7.66 5.13 -10.15
N LYS A 186 -6.79 6.12 -10.10
CA LYS A 186 -5.61 6.16 -9.23
C LYS A 186 -5.69 7.27 -8.20
N THR A 187 -5.05 7.08 -7.05
CA THR A 187 -4.87 8.16 -6.06
C THR A 187 -4.06 9.29 -6.66
N GLY A 188 -4.46 10.53 -6.37
CA GLY A 188 -3.78 11.73 -6.88
C GLY A 188 -4.15 12.15 -8.30
N ASP A 189 -4.95 11.37 -9.00
CA ASP A 189 -5.48 11.77 -10.31
C ASP A 189 -6.59 12.82 -10.12
N ASN A 190 -6.29 14.04 -10.55
CA ASN A 190 -7.31 15.07 -10.72
C ASN A 190 -8.11 14.75 -11.98
N ASN A 191 -9.23 14.03 -11.84
CA ASN A 191 -10.26 13.85 -12.87
C ASN A 191 -9.82 13.23 -14.22
N GLN A 192 -8.96 12.23 -14.24
CA GLN A 192 -8.76 11.45 -15.47
C GLN A 192 -9.30 10.03 -15.31
N VAL A 193 -10.56 9.86 -15.67
CA VAL A 193 -11.13 8.54 -16.00
C VAL A 193 -10.51 8.13 -17.34
N LEU A 194 -9.52 7.24 -17.30
CA LEU A 194 -8.98 6.65 -18.52
C LEU A 194 -9.91 5.53 -18.99
N LEU A 195 -10.80 5.84 -19.91
CA LEU A 195 -11.62 4.87 -20.64
C LEU A 195 -10.74 4.21 -21.69
N PHE A 196 -10.35 2.95 -21.45
CA PHE A 196 -9.72 2.13 -22.47
C PHE A 196 -10.80 1.35 -23.23
N SER A 197 -11.22 1.85 -24.37
CA SER A 197 -11.94 1.04 -25.35
C SER A 197 -10.91 0.29 -26.21
N ALA A 198 -10.80 -1.01 -26.02
CA ALA A 198 -10.09 -1.85 -26.98
C ALA A 198 -10.95 -1.98 -28.23
N LEU A 199 -10.65 -1.20 -29.26
CA LEU A 199 -11.12 -1.45 -30.60
C LEU A 199 -10.29 -2.61 -31.15
N ALA A 200 -10.87 -3.80 -31.14
CA ALA A 200 -10.39 -4.90 -31.94
C ALA A 200 -10.91 -4.72 -33.37
N LEU A 201 -9.99 -4.51 -34.31
CA LEU A 201 -10.22 -4.74 -35.75
C LEU A 201 -10.09 -6.21 -36.08
#